data_fcdbea45dcbc5f665a6fc85600b459df
#
_entry.id   fcdbea45dcbc5f665a6fc85600b459df
#
_cell.length_a   1.000
_cell.length_b   1.000
_cell.length_c   1.000
_cell.angle_alpha   90.00
_cell.angle_beta   90.00
_cell.angle_gamma   90.00
#
_symmetry.space_group_name_H-M   'P 1'
#
loop_
_entity.id
_entity.type
_entity.pdbx_description
1 polymer ?
#
loop_
_entity_poly.entity_id
_entity_poly.type
_entity_poly.pdbx_seq_one_letter_code
_entity_poly.pdbx_strand_id
1 'polypeptide(L)'
;NIVLNELDWWIASQWENMPTRKNREYARSDNGVIDKSQKYEMLRKSSALKECYIVRYADDFKIFCRKRSDAVKLFAATRDWLKERLGLDISPEKSRIVNLKRQYSDFLGFKLRAVRKGVKSNGTAKYAVESHMSDKAVKKVKRQTREMVKRIQSPANVNEEYKAIGAYNAYVSGVHNYYRCATHISKDIRKIAFGITRTMQNR
;
A
#
# COMPACT_ATOMS: atom_id res chain seq x y z
N ASN A 1 14.71 -3.56 12.46
CA ASN A 1 14.53 -3.51 10.99
C ASN A 1 15.67 -4.16 10.20
N ILE A 2 16.88 -4.23 10.75
CA ILE A 2 18.01 -4.93 10.10
C ILE A 2 17.72 -6.43 9.99
N VAL A 3 17.18 -7.02 11.03
CA VAL A 3 16.86 -8.47 11.10
C VAL A 3 15.88 -8.90 10.00
N LEU A 4 14.82 -8.13 9.75
CA LEU A 4 13.84 -8.44 8.71
C LEU A 4 14.35 -8.18 7.28
N ASN A 5 15.53 -7.59 7.11
CA ASN A 5 16.14 -7.46 5.79
C ASN A 5 16.48 -8.83 5.18
N GLU A 6 16.79 -9.82 6.01
CA GLU A 6 16.97 -11.20 5.56
C GLU A 6 15.69 -11.77 4.92
N LEU A 7 14.51 -11.41 5.44
CA LEU A 7 13.23 -11.81 4.83
C LEU A 7 13.07 -11.22 3.43
N ASP A 8 13.43 -9.93 3.24
CA ASP A 8 13.34 -9.28 1.93
C ASP A 8 14.24 -10.00 0.91
N TRP A 9 15.48 -10.28 1.29
CA TRP A 9 16.44 -11.03 0.46
C TRP A 9 15.94 -12.44 0.15
N TRP A 10 15.41 -13.15 1.15
CA TRP A 10 14.91 -14.49 0.96
C TRP A 10 13.71 -14.52 0.01
N ILE A 11 12.73 -13.66 0.16
CA ILE A 11 11.58 -13.57 -0.77
C ILE A 11 12.04 -13.17 -2.18
N ALA A 12 12.93 -12.18 -2.29
CA ALA A 12 13.45 -11.74 -3.59
C ALA A 12 14.23 -12.85 -4.30
N SER A 13 14.95 -13.72 -3.57
CA SER A 13 15.65 -14.87 -4.14
C SER A 13 14.73 -15.92 -4.74
N GLN A 14 13.46 -16.00 -4.30
CA GLN A 14 12.49 -16.96 -4.83
C GLN A 14 12.00 -16.61 -6.24
N TRP A 15 12.13 -15.35 -6.65
CA TRP A 15 11.65 -14.88 -7.94
C TRP A 15 12.46 -13.74 -8.55
N GLU A 16 12.55 -12.59 -7.89
CA GLU A 16 13.08 -11.35 -8.50
C GLU A 16 14.57 -11.46 -8.84
N ASN A 17 15.34 -12.10 -7.95
CA ASN A 17 16.79 -12.27 -8.08
C ASN A 17 17.19 -13.63 -8.69
N MET A 18 16.22 -14.46 -9.11
CA MET A 18 16.51 -15.74 -9.73
C MET A 18 17.35 -15.52 -10.99
N PRO A 19 18.54 -16.17 -11.11
CA PRO A 19 19.38 -16.03 -12.28
C PRO A 19 18.75 -16.71 -13.50
N THR A 20 19.06 -16.18 -14.68
CA THR A 20 18.67 -16.78 -15.96
C THR A 20 19.93 -17.08 -16.78
N ARG A 21 19.89 -18.12 -17.61
CA ARG A 21 21.04 -18.57 -18.43
C ARG A 21 21.64 -17.44 -19.29
N LYS A 22 20.79 -16.54 -19.81
CA LYS A 22 21.20 -15.34 -20.54
C LYS A 22 20.74 -14.14 -19.77
N ASN A 23 21.53 -13.05 -19.75
CA ASN A 23 21.07 -11.79 -19.20
C ASN A 23 19.84 -11.31 -19.99
N ARG A 24 18.75 -10.99 -19.28
CA ARG A 24 17.49 -10.50 -19.84
C ARG A 24 17.01 -9.25 -19.07
N GLU A 25 17.94 -8.54 -18.47
CA GLU A 25 17.72 -7.28 -17.77
C GLU A 25 18.38 -6.18 -18.58
N TYR A 26 17.62 -5.15 -18.95
CA TYR A 26 18.08 -4.09 -19.82
C TYR A 26 17.81 -2.74 -19.16
N ALA A 27 18.81 -1.84 -19.15
CA ALA A 27 18.61 -0.47 -18.73
C ALA A 27 17.75 0.25 -19.78
N ARG A 28 16.72 0.96 -19.35
CA ARG A 28 15.96 1.85 -20.24
C ARG A 28 16.77 3.10 -20.51
N SER A 29 16.82 3.50 -21.76
CA SER A 29 17.62 4.65 -22.23
C SER A 29 17.12 6.00 -21.68
N ASP A 30 15.84 6.09 -21.32
CA ASP A 30 15.18 7.33 -20.89
C ASP A 30 15.38 7.68 -19.39
N ASN A 31 15.55 6.67 -18.53
CA ASN A 31 15.59 6.90 -17.08
C ASN A 31 16.53 5.95 -16.31
N GLY A 32 17.30 5.12 -16.99
CA GLY A 32 18.23 4.17 -16.38
C GLY A 32 17.57 3.03 -15.57
N VAL A 33 16.24 2.96 -15.54
CA VAL A 33 15.51 1.89 -14.83
C VAL A 33 15.73 0.56 -15.52
N ILE A 34 16.09 -0.47 -14.74
CA ILE A 34 16.31 -1.82 -15.28
C ILE A 34 14.95 -2.47 -15.60
N ASP A 35 14.74 -2.76 -16.89
CA ASP A 35 13.59 -3.52 -17.35
C ASP A 35 13.85 -5.03 -17.20
N LYS A 36 13.07 -5.68 -16.37
CA LYS A 36 13.12 -7.14 -16.09
C LYS A 36 11.96 -7.90 -16.75
N SER A 37 11.19 -7.27 -17.62
CA SER A 37 9.97 -7.88 -18.19
C SER A 37 10.25 -9.17 -18.97
N GLN A 38 11.31 -9.18 -19.80
CA GLN A 38 11.73 -10.37 -20.56
C GLN A 38 12.23 -11.50 -19.65
N LYS A 39 12.95 -11.18 -18.57
CA LYS A 39 13.37 -12.14 -17.56
C LYS A 39 12.16 -12.81 -16.92
N TYR A 40 11.19 -12.02 -16.45
CA TYR A 40 9.99 -12.55 -15.81
C TYR A 40 9.11 -13.36 -16.78
N GLU A 41 9.02 -12.94 -18.04
CA GLU A 41 8.29 -13.70 -19.05
C GLU A 41 8.92 -15.09 -19.29
N MET A 42 10.24 -15.14 -19.39
CA MET A 42 10.98 -16.38 -19.55
C MET A 42 10.80 -17.30 -18.32
N LEU A 43 10.96 -16.78 -17.11
CA LEU A 43 10.77 -17.54 -15.88
C LEU A 43 9.35 -18.12 -15.77
N ARG A 44 8.33 -17.38 -16.20
CA ARG A 44 6.94 -17.89 -16.24
C ARG A 44 6.74 -19.04 -17.22
N LYS A 45 7.47 -19.02 -18.34
CA LYS A 45 7.33 -20.04 -19.40
C LYS A 45 8.16 -21.29 -19.14
N SER A 46 9.34 -21.14 -18.56
CA SER A 46 10.36 -22.20 -18.48
C SER A 46 10.62 -22.71 -17.07
N SER A 47 9.93 -22.22 -16.04
CA SER A 47 10.15 -22.66 -14.67
C SER A 47 8.86 -22.93 -13.91
N ALA A 48 8.96 -23.73 -12.83
CA ALA A 48 7.88 -23.97 -11.87
C ALA A 48 7.91 -22.98 -10.69
N LEU A 49 8.74 -21.93 -10.75
CA LEU A 49 8.89 -20.93 -9.71
C LEU A 49 7.58 -20.19 -9.44
N LYS A 50 7.44 -19.73 -8.21
CA LYS A 50 6.26 -18.97 -7.78
C LYS A 50 6.55 -17.48 -7.88
N GLU A 51 5.86 -16.80 -8.80
CA GLU A 51 6.00 -15.36 -8.95
C GLU A 51 5.52 -14.65 -7.68
N CYS A 52 6.43 -13.98 -7.00
CA CYS A 52 6.16 -13.25 -5.78
C CYS A 52 7.00 -11.98 -5.67
N TYR A 53 6.44 -10.98 -4.99
CA TYR A 53 7.06 -9.69 -4.73
C TYR A 53 6.75 -9.29 -3.30
N ILE A 54 7.74 -8.78 -2.57
CA ILE A 54 7.55 -8.27 -1.21
C ILE A 54 7.58 -6.74 -1.21
N VAL A 55 6.69 -6.15 -0.41
CA VAL A 55 6.75 -4.74 -0.01
C VAL A 55 6.66 -4.70 1.49
N ARG A 56 7.67 -4.11 2.13
CA ARG A 56 7.78 -4.04 3.58
C ARG A 56 8.02 -2.61 4.06
N TYR A 57 7.41 -2.30 5.18
CA TYR A 57 7.67 -1.09 5.95
C TYR A 57 7.76 -1.48 7.44
N ALA A 58 8.96 -1.41 8.00
CA ALA A 58 9.26 -1.90 9.34
C ALA A 58 8.91 -3.39 9.50
N ASP A 59 7.98 -3.72 10.38
CA ASP A 59 7.42 -5.05 10.64
C ASP A 59 6.17 -5.38 9.81
N ASP A 60 5.55 -4.37 9.20
CA ASP A 60 4.42 -4.57 8.29
C ASP A 60 4.92 -4.95 6.89
N PHE A 61 4.47 -6.09 6.34
CA PHE A 61 4.81 -6.48 4.98
C PHE A 61 3.65 -7.11 4.22
N LYS A 62 3.76 -7.09 2.89
CA LYS A 62 2.85 -7.77 1.97
C LYS A 62 3.64 -8.53 0.92
N ILE A 63 3.24 -9.78 0.67
CA ILE A 63 3.76 -10.60 -0.41
C ILE A 63 2.67 -10.73 -1.47
N PHE A 64 2.96 -10.25 -2.68
CA PHE A 64 2.06 -10.32 -3.82
C PHE A 64 2.34 -11.55 -4.65
N CYS A 65 1.29 -12.31 -4.99
CA CYS A 65 1.37 -13.51 -5.81
C CYS A 65 0.31 -13.50 -6.90
N ARG A 66 0.53 -14.21 -7.99
CA ARG A 66 -0.46 -14.29 -9.08
C ARG A 66 -1.60 -15.25 -8.79
N LYS A 67 -1.33 -16.37 -8.13
CA LYS A 67 -2.29 -17.45 -7.88
C LYS A 67 -2.51 -17.63 -6.37
N ARG A 68 -3.73 -18.02 -6.00
CA ARG A 68 -4.06 -18.32 -4.61
C ARG A 68 -3.23 -19.51 -4.07
N SER A 69 -3.02 -20.54 -4.89
CA SER A 69 -2.20 -21.70 -4.52
C SER A 69 -0.78 -21.32 -4.11
N ASP A 70 -0.19 -20.37 -4.85
CA ASP A 70 1.14 -19.88 -4.57
C ASP A 70 1.16 -19.03 -3.29
N ALA A 71 0.13 -18.21 -3.09
CA ALA A 71 -0.01 -17.43 -1.85
C ALA A 71 -0.14 -18.32 -0.61
N VAL A 72 -0.87 -19.44 -0.67
CA VAL A 72 -0.97 -20.39 0.43
C VAL A 72 0.39 -21.03 0.76
N LYS A 73 1.12 -21.46 -0.26
CA LYS A 73 2.46 -22.06 -0.08
C LYS A 73 3.46 -21.06 0.48
N LEU A 74 3.48 -19.84 -0.06
CA LEU A 74 4.36 -18.77 0.40
C LEU A 74 4.00 -18.30 1.82
N PHE A 75 2.72 -18.26 2.16
CA PHE A 75 2.30 -17.93 3.53
C PHE A 75 2.86 -18.93 4.54
N ALA A 76 2.70 -20.23 4.28
CA ALA A 76 3.25 -21.27 5.13
C ALA A 76 4.79 -21.18 5.20
N ALA A 77 5.46 -21.11 4.04
CA ALA A 77 6.92 -21.03 3.98
C ALA A 77 7.48 -19.78 4.68
N THR A 78 6.79 -18.63 4.56
CA THR A 78 7.20 -17.40 5.23
C THR A 78 7.05 -17.50 6.74
N ARG A 79 5.94 -18.10 7.20
CA ARG A 79 5.71 -18.34 8.63
C ARG A 79 6.81 -19.23 9.21
N ASP A 80 7.05 -20.35 8.56
CA ASP A 80 8.03 -21.35 9.03
C ASP A 80 9.46 -20.75 8.98
N TRP A 81 9.81 -20.04 7.91
CA TRP A 81 11.09 -19.35 7.80
C TRP A 81 11.31 -18.30 8.91
N LEU A 82 10.30 -17.47 9.21
CA LEU A 82 10.37 -16.49 10.30
C LEU A 82 10.59 -17.15 11.66
N LYS A 83 9.90 -18.28 11.90
CA LYS A 83 10.03 -19.04 13.14
C LYS A 83 11.39 -19.69 13.29
N GLU A 84 11.84 -20.39 12.26
CA GLU A 84 13.09 -21.18 12.28
C GLU A 84 14.33 -20.26 12.22
N ARG A 85 14.29 -19.24 11.38
CA ARG A 85 15.46 -18.38 11.14
C ARG A 85 15.60 -17.24 12.13
N LEU A 86 14.49 -16.63 12.52
CA LEU A 86 14.48 -15.42 13.34
C LEU A 86 13.81 -15.60 14.71
N GLY A 87 13.21 -16.74 14.99
CA GLY A 87 12.46 -16.99 16.22
C GLY A 87 11.17 -16.13 16.34
N LEU A 88 10.68 -15.60 15.21
CA LEU A 88 9.53 -14.70 15.18
C LEU A 88 8.25 -15.43 14.81
N ASP A 89 7.18 -15.15 15.55
CA ASP A 89 5.84 -15.64 15.23
C ASP A 89 5.02 -14.58 14.50
N ILE A 90 4.32 -14.98 13.44
CA ILE A 90 3.34 -14.11 12.77
C ILE A 90 2.06 -14.01 13.61
N SER A 91 1.44 -12.83 13.66
CA SER A 91 0.14 -12.66 14.32
C SER A 91 -0.96 -13.34 13.50
N PRO A 92 -1.64 -14.38 14.02
CA PRO A 92 -2.71 -15.07 13.28
C PRO A 92 -3.89 -14.15 12.96
N GLU A 93 -4.19 -13.20 13.85
CA GLU A 93 -5.32 -12.27 13.69
C GLU A 93 -5.09 -11.24 12.58
N LYS A 94 -3.83 -10.84 12.37
CA LYS A 94 -3.46 -9.80 11.40
C LYS A 94 -3.01 -10.38 10.06
N SER A 95 -2.53 -11.63 10.05
CA SER A 95 -1.94 -12.26 8.88
C SER A 95 -2.99 -13.07 8.11
N ARG A 96 -3.24 -12.67 6.86
CA ARG A 96 -4.27 -13.33 6.03
C ARG A 96 -3.96 -13.22 4.54
N ILE A 97 -4.46 -14.20 3.78
CA ILE A 97 -4.42 -14.20 2.32
C ILE A 97 -5.66 -13.46 1.79
N VAL A 98 -5.44 -12.43 0.97
CA VAL A 98 -6.49 -11.57 0.44
C VAL A 98 -6.51 -11.64 -1.09
N ASN A 99 -7.70 -11.84 -1.69
CA ASN A 99 -7.87 -11.72 -3.13
C ASN A 99 -8.17 -10.25 -3.50
N LEU A 100 -7.16 -9.55 -4.00
CA LEU A 100 -7.25 -8.13 -4.37
C LEU A 100 -8.26 -7.83 -5.49
N LYS A 101 -8.67 -8.81 -6.30
CA LYS A 101 -9.73 -8.62 -7.31
C LYS A 101 -11.13 -8.60 -6.70
N ARG A 102 -11.31 -9.14 -5.50
CA ARG A 102 -12.61 -9.26 -4.82
C ARG A 102 -12.79 -8.28 -3.67
N GLN A 103 -11.71 -7.99 -2.93
CA GLN A 103 -11.78 -7.16 -1.73
C GLN A 103 -10.56 -6.27 -1.56
N TYR A 104 -10.72 -5.21 -0.78
CA TYR A 104 -9.62 -4.33 -0.39
C TYR A 104 -8.69 -5.01 0.61
N SER A 105 -7.42 -4.64 0.53
CA SER A 105 -6.39 -4.97 1.51
C SER A 105 -5.77 -3.70 2.06
N ASP A 106 -5.78 -3.55 3.37
CA ASP A 106 -5.23 -2.37 4.04
C ASP A 106 -3.70 -2.50 4.19
N PHE A 107 -2.98 -1.42 3.95
CA PHE A 107 -1.54 -1.30 4.17
C PHE A 107 -1.16 0.16 4.39
N LEU A 108 -0.46 0.47 5.49
CA LEU A 108 0.05 1.80 5.81
C LEU A 108 -1.00 2.93 5.71
N GLY A 109 -2.21 2.66 6.18
CA GLY A 109 -3.29 3.65 6.10
C GLY A 109 -3.97 3.76 4.74
N PHE A 110 -3.54 3.00 3.75
CA PHE A 110 -4.20 2.86 2.44
C PHE A 110 -5.00 1.56 2.38
N LYS A 111 -6.03 1.52 1.53
CA LYS A 111 -6.68 0.30 1.08
C LYS A 111 -6.51 0.14 -0.44
N LEU A 112 -6.13 -1.05 -0.86
CA LEU A 112 -5.74 -1.39 -2.22
C LEU A 112 -6.64 -2.47 -2.79
N ARG A 113 -7.02 -2.34 -4.07
CA ARG A 113 -7.77 -3.34 -4.82
C ARG A 113 -7.33 -3.35 -6.29
N ALA A 114 -7.41 -4.50 -6.96
CA ALA A 114 -7.22 -4.63 -8.39
C ALA A 114 -8.59 -4.59 -9.10
N VAL A 115 -8.82 -3.58 -9.93
CA VAL A 115 -10.08 -3.36 -10.64
C VAL A 115 -9.90 -3.62 -12.12
N ARG A 116 -10.88 -4.28 -12.75
CA ARG A 116 -10.88 -4.47 -14.20
C ARG A 116 -11.13 -3.13 -14.90
N LYS A 117 -10.22 -2.74 -15.79
CA LYS A 117 -10.29 -1.47 -16.57
C LYS A 117 -10.49 -1.68 -18.07
N GLY A 118 -10.72 -2.91 -18.49
CA GLY A 118 -10.90 -3.24 -19.90
C GLY A 118 -10.26 -4.57 -20.29
N VAL A 119 -9.91 -4.67 -21.56
CA VAL A 119 -9.30 -5.85 -22.17
C VAL A 119 -8.03 -5.41 -22.90
N LYS A 120 -6.99 -6.22 -22.86
CA LYS A 120 -5.75 -6.02 -23.63
C LYS A 120 -5.98 -6.43 -25.10
N SER A 121 -5.10 -6.05 -26.01
CA SER A 121 -5.13 -6.45 -27.43
C SER A 121 -5.17 -7.97 -27.64
N ASN A 122 -4.62 -8.75 -26.72
CA ASN A 122 -4.64 -10.21 -26.76
C ASN A 122 -5.89 -10.84 -26.09
N GLY A 123 -6.97 -10.10 -25.90
CA GLY A 123 -8.22 -10.60 -25.30
C GLY A 123 -8.20 -10.80 -23.78
N THR A 124 -7.07 -10.62 -23.10
CA THR A 124 -6.99 -10.83 -21.65
C THR A 124 -7.48 -9.61 -20.86
N ALA A 125 -8.13 -9.83 -19.71
CA ALA A 125 -8.60 -8.74 -18.86
C ALA A 125 -7.44 -7.88 -18.36
N LYS A 126 -7.57 -6.55 -18.53
CA LYS A 126 -6.65 -5.54 -18.01
C LYS A 126 -7.12 -5.11 -16.61
N TYR A 127 -6.22 -5.19 -15.64
CA TYR A 127 -6.46 -4.73 -14.28
C TYR A 127 -5.57 -3.52 -13.97
N ALA A 128 -6.11 -2.60 -13.16
CA ALA A 128 -5.37 -1.48 -12.59
C ALA A 128 -5.54 -1.47 -11.08
N VAL A 129 -4.57 -0.90 -10.37
CA VAL A 129 -4.66 -0.71 -8.94
C VAL A 129 -5.57 0.47 -8.64
N GLU A 130 -6.55 0.26 -7.77
CA GLU A 130 -7.36 1.30 -7.15
C GLU A 130 -6.94 1.42 -5.69
N SER A 131 -6.54 2.61 -5.30
CA SER A 131 -6.10 2.90 -3.94
C SER A 131 -6.86 4.09 -3.36
N HIS A 132 -7.22 3.96 -2.09
CA HIS A 132 -7.93 4.94 -1.27
C HIS A 132 -7.24 5.09 0.08
N MET A 133 -7.62 6.09 0.84
CA MET A 133 -7.39 6.08 2.28
C MET A 133 -8.13 4.89 2.91
N SER A 134 -7.53 4.23 3.91
CA SER A 134 -8.23 3.18 4.65
C SER A 134 -9.40 3.76 5.44
N ASP A 135 -10.43 2.96 5.71
CA ASP A 135 -11.61 3.45 6.43
C ASP A 135 -11.26 3.94 7.84
N LYS A 136 -10.27 3.31 8.48
CA LYS A 136 -9.72 3.75 9.77
C LYS A 136 -9.05 5.12 9.65
N ALA A 137 -8.27 5.34 8.59
CA ALA A 137 -7.61 6.62 8.33
C ALA A 137 -8.63 7.74 8.06
N VAL A 138 -9.64 7.49 7.23
CA VAL A 138 -10.73 8.45 6.96
C VAL A 138 -11.43 8.85 8.26
N LYS A 139 -11.80 7.87 9.10
CA LYS A 139 -12.44 8.13 10.40
C LYS A 139 -11.54 8.95 11.32
N LYS A 140 -10.24 8.62 11.41
CA LYS A 140 -9.26 9.34 12.22
C LYS A 140 -9.11 10.79 11.75
N VAL A 141 -8.89 11.01 10.45
CA VAL A 141 -8.73 12.35 9.88
C VAL A 141 -9.99 13.18 10.12
N LYS A 142 -11.17 12.62 9.83
CA LYS A 142 -12.45 13.31 10.04
C LYS A 142 -12.66 13.73 11.50
N ARG A 143 -12.30 12.87 12.45
CA ARG A 143 -12.40 13.21 13.89
C ARG A 143 -11.44 14.34 14.25
N GLN A 144 -10.16 14.20 13.93
CA GLN A 144 -9.14 15.19 14.27
C GLN A 144 -9.42 16.56 13.64
N THR A 145 -9.84 16.56 12.37
CA THR A 145 -10.21 17.82 11.70
C THR A 145 -11.40 18.50 12.36
N ARG A 146 -12.42 17.74 12.79
CA ARG A 146 -13.56 18.30 13.54
C ARG A 146 -13.15 18.90 14.89
N GLU A 147 -12.26 18.23 15.61
CA GLU A 147 -11.74 18.74 16.89
C GLU A 147 -10.95 20.05 16.68
N MET A 148 -10.16 20.14 15.61
CA MET A 148 -9.45 21.37 15.26
C MET A 148 -10.40 22.50 14.88
N VAL A 149 -11.44 22.22 14.08
CA VAL A 149 -12.46 23.22 13.73
C VAL A 149 -13.16 23.76 14.98
N LYS A 150 -13.53 22.92 15.93
CA LYS A 150 -14.12 23.36 17.20
C LYS A 150 -13.20 24.32 17.98
N ARG A 151 -11.88 24.09 17.98
CA ARG A 151 -10.92 25.01 18.61
C ARG A 151 -10.88 26.37 17.91
N ILE A 152 -11.00 26.39 16.56
CA ILE A 152 -11.10 27.65 15.78
C ILE A 152 -12.41 28.38 16.09
N GLN A 153 -13.50 27.63 16.32
CA GLN A 153 -14.81 28.22 16.59
C GLN A 153 -14.95 28.86 17.99
N SER A 154 -14.17 28.37 18.97
CA SER A 154 -14.25 28.82 20.36
C SER A 154 -12.84 29.08 20.92
N PRO A 155 -12.11 30.09 20.39
CA PRO A 155 -10.80 30.45 20.87
C PRO A 155 -10.89 31.22 22.17
N ALA A 156 -9.91 31.07 23.07
CA ALA A 156 -9.84 31.86 24.29
C ALA A 156 -9.47 33.36 24.02
N ASN A 157 -8.72 33.60 22.95
CA ASN A 157 -8.31 34.92 22.49
C ASN A 157 -7.86 34.84 21.02
N VAL A 158 -7.63 36.02 20.40
CA VAL A 158 -7.24 36.15 18.99
C VAL A 158 -5.94 35.38 18.69
N ASN A 159 -4.97 35.37 19.61
CA ASN A 159 -3.69 34.66 19.40
C ASN A 159 -3.90 33.14 19.35
N GLU A 160 -4.77 32.60 20.19
CA GLU A 160 -5.15 31.16 20.15
C GLU A 160 -5.91 30.81 18.86
N GLU A 161 -6.75 31.72 18.33
CA GLU A 161 -7.41 31.54 17.03
C GLU A 161 -6.37 31.37 15.90
N TYR A 162 -5.38 32.28 15.81
CA TYR A 162 -4.31 32.17 14.79
C TYR A 162 -3.51 30.87 14.92
N LYS A 163 -3.15 30.46 16.13
CA LYS A 163 -2.47 29.19 16.37
C LYS A 163 -3.32 28.00 15.95
N ALA A 164 -4.61 28.00 16.25
CA ALA A 164 -5.53 26.92 15.87
C ALA A 164 -5.70 26.82 14.35
N ILE A 165 -5.81 27.96 13.65
CA ILE A 165 -5.85 28.00 12.16
C ILE A 165 -4.53 27.47 11.57
N GLY A 166 -3.39 27.90 12.09
CA GLY A 166 -2.07 27.41 11.65
C GLY A 166 -1.93 25.90 11.81
N ALA A 167 -2.32 25.37 12.98
CA ALA A 167 -2.30 23.93 13.26
C ALA A 167 -3.24 23.14 12.32
N TYR A 168 -4.44 23.65 12.06
CA TYR A 168 -5.39 23.06 11.10
C TYR A 168 -4.79 22.98 9.69
N ASN A 169 -4.24 24.07 9.19
CA ASN A 169 -3.64 24.13 7.85
C ASN A 169 -2.44 23.18 7.73
N ALA A 170 -1.58 23.14 8.73
CA ALA A 170 -0.44 22.21 8.76
C ALA A 170 -0.91 20.74 8.75
N TYR A 171 -1.92 20.41 9.54
CA TYR A 171 -2.49 19.07 9.59
C TYR A 171 -3.11 18.66 8.25
N VAL A 172 -3.93 19.51 7.64
CA VAL A 172 -4.57 19.24 6.34
C VAL A 172 -3.50 19.05 5.26
N SER A 173 -2.50 19.93 5.21
CA SER A 173 -1.36 19.81 4.29
C SER A 173 -0.59 18.49 4.48
N GLY A 174 -0.35 18.10 5.73
CA GLY A 174 0.28 16.80 6.06
C GLY A 174 -0.53 15.60 5.56
N VAL A 175 -1.85 15.61 5.75
CA VAL A 175 -2.76 14.57 5.23
C VAL A 175 -2.70 14.50 3.70
N HIS A 176 -2.78 15.64 3.01
CA HIS A 176 -2.67 15.71 1.55
C HIS A 176 -1.33 15.15 1.05
N ASN A 177 -0.23 15.56 1.66
CA ASN A 177 1.11 15.11 1.29
C ASN A 177 1.30 13.61 1.49
N TYR A 178 0.80 13.06 2.60
CA TYR A 178 0.92 11.63 2.88
C TYR A 178 0.11 10.77 1.90
N TYR A 179 -1.14 11.16 1.62
CA TYR A 179 -2.05 10.36 0.79
C TYR A 179 -2.04 10.71 -0.70
N ARG A 180 -1.23 11.67 -1.16
CA ARG A 180 -1.19 12.14 -2.56
C ARG A 180 -0.96 11.02 -3.59
N CYS A 181 -0.31 9.92 -3.20
CA CYS A 181 -0.04 8.78 -4.07
C CYS A 181 -1.26 7.86 -4.27
N ALA A 182 -2.35 8.02 -3.52
CA ALA A 182 -3.56 7.24 -3.71
C ALA A 182 -4.30 7.64 -4.99
N THR A 183 -4.71 6.66 -5.80
CA THR A 183 -5.37 6.90 -7.10
C THR A 183 -6.71 7.61 -6.99
N HIS A 184 -7.39 7.52 -5.84
CA HIS A 184 -8.71 8.12 -5.60
C HIS A 184 -8.73 9.08 -4.41
N ILE A 185 -7.60 9.71 -4.10
CA ILE A 185 -7.48 10.63 -2.95
C ILE A 185 -8.50 11.78 -2.99
N SER A 186 -8.75 12.35 -4.18
CA SER A 186 -9.72 13.44 -4.33
C SER A 186 -11.13 13.06 -3.90
N LYS A 187 -11.54 11.81 -4.11
CA LYS A 187 -12.85 11.30 -3.65
C LYS A 187 -12.89 11.19 -2.12
N ASP A 188 -11.80 10.72 -1.52
CA ASP A 188 -11.72 10.50 -0.07
C ASP A 188 -11.67 11.84 0.67
N ILE A 189 -10.84 12.79 0.20
CA ILE A 189 -10.77 14.14 0.77
C ILE A 189 -12.10 14.87 0.60
N ARG A 190 -12.78 14.75 -0.55
CA ARG A 190 -14.11 15.37 -0.74
C ARG A 190 -15.14 14.87 0.28
N LYS A 191 -15.15 13.56 0.59
CA LYS A 191 -16.02 13.01 1.63
C LYS A 191 -15.71 13.54 3.02
N ILE A 192 -14.44 13.75 3.33
CA ILE A 192 -14.00 14.34 4.60
C ILE A 192 -14.41 15.80 4.65
N ALA A 193 -14.07 16.58 3.61
CA ALA A 193 -14.37 18.01 3.50
C ALA A 193 -15.88 18.28 3.61
N PHE A 194 -16.74 17.55 2.89
CA PHE A 194 -18.19 17.69 2.98
C PHE A 194 -18.72 17.56 4.42
N GLY A 195 -18.18 16.58 5.18
CA GLY A 195 -18.59 16.39 6.57
C GLY A 195 -18.04 17.45 7.55
N ILE A 196 -17.05 18.25 7.12
CA ILE A 196 -16.42 19.30 7.93
C ILE A 196 -17.03 20.67 7.61
N THR A 197 -17.31 20.95 6.33
CA THR A 197 -17.95 22.19 5.89
C THR A 197 -19.23 22.47 6.68
N ARG A 198 -20.05 21.44 6.90
CA ARG A 198 -21.26 21.57 7.72
C ARG A 198 -20.95 21.94 9.18
N THR A 199 -19.84 21.47 9.73
CA THR A 199 -19.41 21.87 11.09
C THR A 199 -18.91 23.32 11.10
N MET A 200 -18.23 23.77 10.06
CA MET A 200 -17.75 25.14 9.93
C MET A 200 -18.89 26.18 9.75
N GLN A 201 -19.95 25.79 9.03
CA GLN A 201 -21.12 26.68 8.79
C GLN A 201 -22.00 26.91 10.03
N ASN A 202 -21.90 26.07 11.04
CA ASN A 202 -22.66 26.18 12.28
C ASN A 202 -21.96 27.07 13.35
N ARG A 203 -21.16 28.05 12.92
CA ARG A 203 -20.50 29.05 13.79
C ARG A 203 -21.45 30.17 14.18
#